data_a76c506ea408a1dda08ae6e71ee2839a
#
_entry.id   a76c506ea408a1dda08ae6e71ee2839a
#
_cell.length_a   1.000
_cell.length_b   1.000
_cell.length_c   1.000
_cell.angle_alpha   90.00
_cell.angle_beta   90.00
_cell.angle_gamma   90.00
#
_symmetry.space_group_name_H-M   'P 1'
#
loop_
_entity.id
_entity.type
_entity.pdbx_description
1 polymer ?
#
loop_
_entity_poly.entity_id
_entity_poly.type
_entity_poly.pdbx_seq_one_letter_code
_entity_poly.pdbx_strand_id
1 'polypeptide(L)'
;MNTSLKKRVALIFVIISIFTGVIIGLIVNSVITNRVIHETQERVKEALNTARWVYNSKLSDIDRTIHLTSIRYILKGALQKEKVLSIKDDLTRLMTDEGLDFLTLLDRKGTVLLRAHHPGMSGDSLTDDPFVKDALNNKPISGTQVLSRDELSKEGKALAEKAVFSLVPTPKERPIEKLDQTSGMVLKSAYPVVDAKGKVLGVLVGAILLNRNYEIVDRVKNIVFRDAKYKGKEIGTATLFLGEWRISTNVTDKEGHRAIGTRAMKEVQEQVLQSGLPWMQRAFVVDDWYITAYEPIRDFQDKIVGMLYVGILETKYTVLKERLILLFMFGMLVSVAISSFLSFKILKKEFWEKVKSDQNR
;
A
#
# COMPACT_ATOMS: atom_id res chain seq x y z
N MET A 1 -50.39 -7.12 50.29
CA MET A 1 -49.02 -7.53 49.85
C MET A 1 -48.01 -6.68 50.60
N ASN A 2 -47.09 -7.32 51.32
CA ASN A 2 -46.18 -6.69 52.27
C ASN A 2 -45.29 -5.61 51.61
N THR A 3 -45.16 -4.39 52.18
CA THR A 3 -44.36 -3.31 51.65
C THR A 3 -42.90 -3.70 51.36
N SER A 4 -42.37 -4.67 52.10
CA SER A 4 -41.02 -5.25 51.86
C SER A 4 -40.97 -6.05 50.56
N LEU A 5 -42.03 -6.74 50.16
CA LEU A 5 -42.10 -7.54 48.93
C LEU A 5 -42.10 -6.63 47.67
N LYS A 6 -42.84 -5.51 47.72
CA LYS A 6 -42.90 -4.56 46.58
C LYS A 6 -41.57 -3.85 46.37
N LYS A 7 -40.86 -3.47 47.43
CA LYS A 7 -39.48 -2.93 47.32
C LYS A 7 -38.51 -3.94 46.71
N ARG A 8 -38.64 -5.23 47.08
CA ARG A 8 -37.84 -6.31 46.49
C ARG A 8 -38.13 -6.48 44.99
N VAL A 9 -39.42 -6.49 44.61
CA VAL A 9 -39.83 -6.60 43.19
C VAL A 9 -39.32 -5.42 42.37
N ALA A 10 -39.42 -4.17 42.85
CA ALA A 10 -38.90 -2.99 42.18
C ALA A 10 -37.37 -3.08 42.04
N LEU A 11 -36.64 -3.50 43.07
CA LEU A 11 -35.19 -3.70 43.03
C LEU A 11 -34.80 -4.78 42.01
N ILE A 12 -35.50 -5.90 41.96
CA ILE A 12 -35.28 -6.99 41.01
C ILE A 12 -35.48 -6.47 39.59
N PHE A 13 -36.50 -5.64 39.33
CA PHE A 13 -36.76 -5.08 38.00
C PHE A 13 -35.61 -4.17 37.54
N VAL A 14 -35.06 -3.33 38.42
CA VAL A 14 -33.90 -2.46 38.12
C VAL A 14 -32.64 -3.32 37.85
N ILE A 15 -32.39 -4.35 38.65
CA ILE A 15 -31.26 -5.25 38.46
C ILE A 15 -31.36 -5.99 37.12
N ILE A 16 -32.55 -6.51 36.77
CA ILE A 16 -32.78 -7.18 35.48
C ILE A 16 -32.54 -6.20 34.32
N SER A 17 -33.05 -4.97 34.44
CA SER A 17 -32.88 -3.95 33.40
C SER A 17 -31.40 -3.60 33.19
N ILE A 18 -30.61 -3.45 34.25
CA ILE A 18 -29.17 -3.21 34.17
C ILE A 18 -28.48 -4.42 33.55
N PHE A 19 -28.75 -5.62 34.01
CA PHE A 19 -28.13 -6.86 33.53
C PHE A 19 -28.39 -7.08 32.03
N THR A 20 -29.65 -6.93 31.60
CA THR A 20 -30.05 -7.03 30.20
C THR A 20 -29.36 -5.96 29.35
N GLY A 21 -29.30 -4.72 29.85
CA GLY A 21 -28.60 -3.63 29.17
C GLY A 21 -27.12 -3.90 28.98
N VAL A 22 -26.42 -4.42 30.00
CA VAL A 22 -25.01 -4.80 29.91
C VAL A 22 -24.81 -5.93 28.88
N ILE A 23 -25.62 -6.96 28.88
CA ILE A 23 -25.53 -8.07 27.91
C ILE A 23 -25.73 -7.54 26.47
N ILE A 24 -26.77 -6.75 26.24
CA ILE A 24 -27.06 -6.16 24.94
C ILE A 24 -25.88 -5.27 24.50
N GLY A 25 -25.33 -4.46 25.43
CA GLY A 25 -24.16 -3.61 25.16
C GLY A 25 -22.93 -4.40 24.72
N LEU A 26 -22.64 -5.51 25.36
CA LEU A 26 -21.54 -6.40 24.98
C LEU A 26 -21.76 -7.03 23.60
N ILE A 27 -22.98 -7.49 23.30
CA ILE A 27 -23.34 -8.06 22.00
C ILE A 27 -23.21 -7.00 20.91
N VAL A 28 -23.80 -5.81 21.12
CA VAL A 28 -23.74 -4.69 20.16
C VAL A 28 -22.29 -4.27 19.90
N ASN A 29 -21.47 -4.14 20.96
CA ASN A 29 -20.04 -3.83 20.81
C ASN A 29 -19.32 -4.91 19.98
N SER A 30 -19.55 -6.19 20.23
CA SER A 30 -18.94 -7.29 19.48
C SER A 30 -19.38 -7.28 18.01
N VAL A 31 -20.68 -7.16 17.75
CA VAL A 31 -21.23 -7.16 16.39
C VAL A 31 -20.74 -5.95 15.58
N ILE A 32 -20.77 -4.76 16.17
CA ILE A 32 -20.27 -3.54 15.49
C ILE A 32 -18.78 -3.68 15.19
N THR A 33 -17.98 -4.14 16.16
CA THR A 33 -16.53 -4.28 15.98
C THR A 33 -16.22 -5.26 14.85
N ASN A 34 -16.81 -6.46 14.90
CA ASN A 34 -16.54 -7.49 13.90
C ASN A 34 -17.00 -7.06 12.50
N ARG A 35 -18.16 -6.43 12.38
CA ARG A 35 -18.69 -5.98 11.09
C ARG A 35 -17.85 -4.85 10.49
N VAL A 36 -17.45 -3.87 11.30
CA VAL A 36 -16.60 -2.74 10.83
C VAL A 36 -15.22 -3.23 10.41
N ILE A 37 -14.61 -4.13 11.19
CA ILE A 37 -13.31 -4.71 10.84
C ILE A 37 -13.41 -5.51 9.55
N HIS A 38 -14.41 -6.40 9.44
CA HIS A 38 -14.59 -7.23 8.25
C HIS A 38 -14.83 -6.38 6.99
N GLU A 39 -15.74 -5.40 7.05
CA GLU A 39 -15.99 -4.49 5.92
C GLU A 39 -14.73 -3.71 5.51
N THR A 40 -13.94 -3.27 6.50
CA THR A 40 -12.69 -2.56 6.21
C THR A 40 -11.64 -3.49 5.62
N GLN A 41 -11.56 -4.75 6.04
CA GLN A 41 -10.66 -5.75 5.45
C GLN A 41 -11.01 -6.03 3.98
N GLU A 42 -12.30 -6.16 3.64
CA GLU A 42 -12.70 -6.33 2.23
C GLU A 42 -12.34 -5.10 1.39
N ARG A 43 -12.55 -3.88 1.91
CA ARG A 43 -12.13 -2.64 1.23
C ARG A 43 -10.62 -2.57 1.00
N VAL A 44 -9.81 -3.00 1.98
CA VAL A 44 -8.34 -3.03 1.84
C VAL A 44 -7.91 -4.08 0.82
N LYS A 45 -8.60 -5.22 0.74
CA LYS A 45 -8.37 -6.24 -0.28
C LYS A 45 -8.68 -5.73 -1.69
N GLU A 46 -9.79 -5.02 -1.87
CA GLU A 46 -10.12 -4.36 -3.15
C GLU A 46 -9.10 -3.27 -3.50
N ALA A 47 -8.64 -2.51 -2.50
CA ALA A 47 -7.59 -1.52 -2.66
C ALA A 47 -6.27 -2.17 -3.12
N LEU A 48 -5.91 -3.34 -2.57
CA LEU A 48 -4.71 -4.08 -2.99
C LEU A 48 -4.84 -4.59 -4.43
N ASN A 49 -6.02 -5.08 -4.83
CA ASN A 49 -6.27 -5.47 -6.22
C ASN A 49 -6.10 -4.28 -7.18
N THR A 50 -6.61 -3.10 -6.79
CA THR A 50 -6.41 -1.86 -7.55
C THR A 50 -4.94 -1.45 -7.60
N ALA A 51 -4.22 -1.56 -6.50
CA ALA A 51 -2.80 -1.25 -6.44
C ALA A 51 -1.97 -2.17 -7.35
N ARG A 52 -2.28 -3.48 -7.36
CA ARG A 52 -1.68 -4.46 -8.28
C ARG A 52 -1.98 -4.12 -9.74
N TRP A 53 -3.22 -3.73 -10.03
CA TRP A 53 -3.59 -3.32 -11.37
C TRP A 53 -2.82 -2.06 -11.81
N VAL A 54 -2.68 -1.03 -10.97
CA VAL A 54 -1.91 0.18 -11.26
C VAL A 54 -0.43 -0.15 -11.51
N TYR A 55 0.15 -1.02 -10.68
CA TYR A 55 1.53 -1.48 -10.82
C TYR A 55 1.75 -2.20 -12.16
N ASN A 56 0.90 -3.17 -12.47
CA ASN A 56 1.00 -3.95 -13.72
C ASN A 56 0.66 -3.10 -14.95
N SER A 57 -0.27 -2.14 -14.83
CA SER A 57 -0.56 -1.19 -15.91
C SER A 57 0.67 -0.36 -16.26
N LYS A 58 1.42 0.13 -15.24
CA LYS A 58 2.65 0.88 -15.48
C LYS A 58 3.72 0.03 -16.18
N LEU A 59 3.88 -1.24 -15.75
CA LEU A 59 4.79 -2.17 -16.43
C LEU A 59 4.36 -2.40 -17.89
N SER A 60 3.06 -2.61 -18.14
CA SER A 60 2.52 -2.79 -19.50
C SER A 60 2.69 -1.54 -20.38
N ASP A 61 2.61 -0.35 -19.80
CA ASP A 61 2.86 0.90 -20.54
C ASP A 61 4.32 0.99 -20.99
N ILE A 62 5.27 0.66 -20.10
CA ILE A 62 6.70 0.60 -20.44
C ILE A 62 6.94 -0.45 -21.54
N ASP A 63 6.39 -1.65 -21.34
CA ASP A 63 6.53 -2.76 -22.29
C ASP A 63 6.06 -2.37 -23.68
N ARG A 64 4.86 -1.78 -23.78
CA ARG A 64 4.29 -1.29 -25.03
C ARG A 64 5.16 -0.20 -25.68
N THR A 65 5.65 0.76 -24.90
CA THR A 65 6.50 1.84 -25.39
C THR A 65 7.81 1.29 -26.00
N ILE A 66 8.47 0.36 -25.30
CA ILE A 66 9.73 -0.24 -25.79
C ILE A 66 9.46 -1.12 -27.00
N HIS A 67 8.40 -1.93 -26.97
CA HIS A 67 7.98 -2.73 -28.15
C HIS A 67 7.74 -1.86 -29.39
N LEU A 68 6.84 -0.86 -29.31
CA LEU A 68 6.50 -0.01 -30.44
C LEU A 68 7.72 0.79 -30.95
N THR A 69 8.65 1.13 -30.07
CA THR A 69 9.88 1.81 -30.46
C THR A 69 10.85 0.87 -31.16
N SER A 70 10.98 -0.39 -30.69
CA SER A 70 11.90 -1.38 -31.27
C SER A 70 11.58 -1.72 -32.73
N ILE A 71 10.33 -1.63 -33.14
CA ILE A 71 9.87 -1.93 -34.52
C ILE A 71 9.98 -0.74 -35.48
N ARG A 72 10.30 0.48 -34.99
CA ARG A 72 10.38 1.71 -35.84
C ARG A 72 11.48 1.58 -36.89
N TYR A 73 11.15 1.99 -38.12
CA TYR A 73 12.08 1.93 -39.25
C TYR A 73 13.35 2.76 -39.01
N ILE A 74 13.23 3.93 -38.38
CA ILE A 74 14.37 4.83 -38.09
C ILE A 74 15.41 4.15 -37.17
N LEU A 75 14.95 3.37 -36.17
CA LEU A 75 15.82 2.64 -35.26
C LEU A 75 16.57 1.51 -35.99
N LYS A 76 15.85 0.75 -36.82
CA LYS A 76 16.45 -0.31 -37.65
C LYS A 76 17.48 0.26 -38.64
N GLY A 77 17.13 1.38 -39.28
CA GLY A 77 18.01 2.06 -40.22
C GLY A 77 19.28 2.62 -39.57
N ALA A 78 19.18 3.14 -38.36
CA ALA A 78 20.33 3.63 -37.59
C ALA A 78 21.30 2.51 -37.21
N LEU A 79 20.76 1.34 -36.76
CA LEU A 79 21.59 0.17 -36.45
C LEU A 79 22.26 -0.44 -37.67
N GLN A 80 21.53 -0.55 -38.80
CA GLN A 80 22.09 -1.10 -40.05
C GLN A 80 23.18 -0.21 -40.69
N LYS A 81 23.04 1.09 -40.55
CA LYS A 81 23.97 2.06 -41.13
C LYS A 81 25.05 2.54 -40.14
N GLU A 82 25.07 1.99 -38.93
CA GLU A 82 26.00 2.40 -37.85
C GLU A 82 25.94 3.91 -37.53
N LYS A 83 24.74 4.52 -37.73
CA LYS A 83 24.48 5.94 -37.50
C LYS A 83 23.62 6.20 -36.27
N VAL A 84 23.89 5.50 -35.17
CA VAL A 84 23.04 5.55 -33.94
C VAL A 84 22.98 6.96 -33.33
N LEU A 85 24.05 7.76 -33.45
CA LEU A 85 24.03 9.12 -32.93
C LEU A 85 23.01 10.05 -33.64
N SER A 86 22.60 9.74 -34.87
CA SER A 86 21.60 10.55 -35.59
C SER A 86 20.20 10.46 -35.02
N ILE A 87 19.91 9.45 -34.21
CA ILE A 87 18.58 9.25 -33.56
C ILE A 87 18.60 9.56 -32.07
N LYS A 88 19.72 10.09 -31.54
CA LYS A 88 19.90 10.41 -30.13
C LYS A 88 18.78 11.31 -29.59
N ASP A 89 18.52 12.42 -30.27
CA ASP A 89 17.57 13.43 -29.82
C ASP A 89 16.13 12.87 -29.84
N ASP A 90 15.82 12.04 -30.86
CA ASP A 90 14.51 11.35 -30.93
C ASP A 90 14.31 10.38 -29.78
N LEU A 91 15.34 9.59 -29.41
CA LEU A 91 15.26 8.67 -28.28
C LEU A 91 15.24 9.41 -26.94
N THR A 92 15.97 10.52 -26.80
CA THR A 92 15.95 11.36 -25.61
C THR A 92 14.57 11.99 -25.41
N ARG A 93 13.96 12.51 -26.49
CA ARG A 93 12.59 13.04 -26.44
C ARG A 93 11.59 11.96 -26.07
N LEU A 94 11.62 10.82 -26.75
CA LEU A 94 10.76 9.68 -26.42
C LEU A 94 10.87 9.28 -24.96
N MET A 95 12.08 9.14 -24.44
CA MET A 95 12.33 8.79 -23.04
C MET A 95 11.65 9.79 -22.09
N THR A 96 11.76 11.10 -22.38
CA THR A 96 11.18 12.17 -21.57
C THR A 96 9.64 12.17 -21.66
N ASP A 97 9.11 12.09 -22.89
CA ASP A 97 7.64 12.14 -23.15
C ASP A 97 6.91 10.94 -22.52
N GLU A 98 7.54 9.75 -22.52
CA GLU A 98 7.00 8.52 -21.94
C GLU A 98 7.35 8.34 -20.45
N GLY A 99 8.10 9.29 -19.87
CA GLY A 99 8.46 9.28 -18.45
C GLY A 99 9.36 8.12 -18.04
N LEU A 100 10.23 7.66 -18.96
CA LEU A 100 11.25 6.66 -18.65
C LEU A 100 12.44 7.32 -17.95
N ASP A 101 13.00 6.65 -16.95
CA ASP A 101 14.21 7.12 -16.26
C ASP A 101 15.49 6.79 -17.05
N PHE A 102 15.47 5.72 -17.86
CA PHE A 102 16.54 5.45 -18.83
C PHE A 102 16.03 4.69 -20.06
N LEU A 103 16.74 4.91 -21.17
CA LEU A 103 16.51 4.24 -22.46
C LEU A 103 17.85 3.97 -23.11
N THR A 104 18.19 2.69 -23.32
CA THR A 104 19.51 2.23 -23.75
C THR A 104 19.38 1.37 -24.99
N LEU A 105 20.17 1.68 -26.02
CA LEU A 105 20.25 0.93 -27.27
C LEU A 105 21.57 0.18 -27.34
N LEU A 106 21.49 -1.13 -27.61
CA LEU A 106 22.63 -2.03 -27.70
C LEU A 106 22.75 -2.62 -29.12
N ASP A 107 23.97 -3.02 -29.48
CA ASP A 107 24.21 -3.81 -30.68
C ASP A 107 23.83 -5.29 -30.49
N ARG A 108 23.99 -6.10 -31.55
CA ARG A 108 23.73 -7.55 -31.54
C ARG A 108 24.68 -8.37 -30.64
N LYS A 109 25.76 -7.77 -30.14
CA LYS A 109 26.72 -8.37 -29.22
C LYS A 109 26.42 -8.02 -27.77
N GLY A 110 25.42 -7.16 -27.52
CA GLY A 110 25.09 -6.65 -26.19
C GLY A 110 25.98 -5.50 -25.73
N THR A 111 26.69 -4.85 -26.68
CA THR A 111 27.47 -3.66 -26.40
C THR A 111 26.56 -2.44 -26.45
N VAL A 112 26.65 -1.54 -25.48
CA VAL A 112 25.89 -0.29 -25.44
C VAL A 112 26.36 0.66 -26.53
N LEU A 113 25.46 1.01 -27.45
CA LEU A 113 25.68 1.99 -28.49
C LEU A 113 25.27 3.40 -28.07
N LEU A 114 24.19 3.53 -27.31
CA LEU A 114 23.65 4.81 -26.88
C LEU A 114 22.83 4.64 -25.58
N ARG A 115 23.07 5.51 -24.60
CA ARG A 115 22.17 5.82 -23.50
C ARG A 115 21.53 7.16 -23.75
N ALA A 116 20.20 7.22 -23.89
CA ALA A 116 19.49 8.43 -24.32
C ALA A 116 19.72 9.62 -23.37
N HIS A 117 19.78 9.38 -22.05
CA HIS A 117 19.99 10.41 -21.03
C HIS A 117 21.46 10.58 -20.61
N HIS A 118 22.34 9.65 -21.01
CA HIS A 118 23.77 9.71 -20.69
C HIS A 118 24.66 9.36 -21.90
N PRO A 119 24.60 10.15 -22.99
CA PRO A 119 25.20 9.77 -24.28
C PRO A 119 26.72 9.65 -24.26
N GLY A 120 27.38 10.20 -23.24
CA GLY A 120 28.83 10.09 -23.07
C GLY A 120 29.29 8.73 -22.53
N MET A 121 28.35 7.86 -22.10
CA MET A 121 28.67 6.56 -21.54
C MET A 121 28.16 5.45 -22.46
N SER A 122 29.03 4.92 -23.30
CA SER A 122 28.76 3.86 -24.26
C SER A 122 29.98 2.94 -24.40
N GLY A 123 29.80 1.78 -25.04
CA GLY A 123 30.88 0.83 -25.32
C GLY A 123 31.03 -0.27 -24.27
N ASP A 124 30.36 -0.19 -23.14
CA ASP A 124 30.33 -1.27 -22.16
C ASP A 124 29.35 -2.40 -22.57
N SER A 125 29.57 -3.61 -22.05
CA SER A 125 28.74 -4.77 -22.32
C SER A 125 27.68 -4.97 -21.24
N LEU A 126 26.46 -5.29 -21.65
CA LEU A 126 25.34 -5.70 -20.79
C LEU A 126 24.91 -7.15 -21.06
N THR A 127 25.80 -8.01 -21.57
CA THR A 127 25.50 -9.44 -21.85
C THR A 127 25.14 -10.24 -20.60
N ASP A 128 25.58 -9.79 -19.42
CA ASP A 128 25.25 -10.42 -18.14
C ASP A 128 23.88 -10.02 -17.61
N ASP A 129 23.28 -8.95 -18.17
CA ASP A 129 21.92 -8.55 -17.82
C ASP A 129 20.91 -9.52 -18.41
N PRO A 130 20.07 -10.17 -17.59
CA PRO A 130 19.16 -11.21 -18.06
C PRO A 130 18.14 -10.70 -19.09
N PHE A 131 17.68 -9.45 -18.99
CA PHE A 131 16.76 -8.84 -19.96
C PHE A 131 17.43 -8.67 -21.32
N VAL A 132 18.67 -8.21 -21.33
CA VAL A 132 19.45 -8.08 -22.55
C VAL A 132 19.73 -9.45 -23.16
N LYS A 133 20.11 -10.43 -22.34
CA LYS A 133 20.37 -11.81 -22.78
C LYS A 133 19.17 -12.45 -23.48
N ASP A 134 17.97 -12.32 -22.89
CA ASP A 134 16.76 -12.88 -23.48
C ASP A 134 16.39 -12.14 -24.78
N ALA A 135 16.46 -10.81 -24.81
CA ALA A 135 16.19 -10.01 -26.01
C ALA A 135 17.20 -10.30 -27.15
N LEU A 136 18.48 -10.53 -26.85
CA LEU A 136 19.47 -10.97 -27.86
C LEU A 136 19.12 -12.34 -28.46
N ASN A 137 18.44 -13.20 -27.70
CA ASN A 137 17.91 -14.49 -28.17
C ASN A 137 16.51 -14.36 -28.82
N ASN A 138 16.12 -13.15 -29.24
CA ASN A 138 14.85 -12.85 -29.86
C ASN A 138 13.63 -13.15 -28.96
N LYS A 139 13.79 -13.03 -27.63
CA LYS A 139 12.75 -13.20 -26.62
C LYS A 139 12.54 -11.85 -25.90
N PRO A 140 11.50 -11.10 -26.23
CA PRO A 140 11.18 -9.88 -25.48
C PRO A 140 10.83 -10.23 -24.03
N ILE A 141 11.18 -9.37 -23.10
CA ILE A 141 10.96 -9.57 -21.68
C ILE A 141 10.64 -8.25 -20.99
N SER A 142 9.69 -8.29 -20.07
CA SER A 142 9.37 -7.16 -19.17
C SER A 142 9.14 -7.67 -17.75
N GLY A 143 9.44 -6.85 -16.76
CA GLY A 143 9.27 -7.23 -15.36
C GLY A 143 9.94 -6.28 -14.38
N THR A 144 9.87 -6.68 -13.12
CA THR A 144 10.60 -6.01 -12.03
C THR A 144 12.02 -6.56 -11.94
N GLN A 145 12.99 -5.66 -11.73
CA GLN A 145 14.38 -6.02 -11.46
C GLN A 145 14.93 -5.13 -10.34
N VAL A 146 15.84 -5.68 -9.54
CA VAL A 146 16.64 -4.91 -8.57
C VAL A 146 18.01 -4.68 -9.17
N LEU A 147 18.38 -3.43 -9.33
CA LEU A 147 19.69 -3.00 -9.82
C LEU A 147 20.57 -2.56 -8.66
N SER A 148 21.83 -2.95 -8.69
CA SER A 148 22.85 -2.45 -7.78
C SER A 148 23.13 -0.97 -8.03
N ARG A 149 23.83 -0.32 -7.08
CA ARG A 149 24.29 1.06 -7.24
C ARG A 149 25.16 1.25 -8.48
N ASP A 150 26.05 0.27 -8.77
CA ASP A 150 26.97 0.34 -9.90
C ASP A 150 26.22 0.23 -11.23
N GLU A 151 25.23 -0.66 -11.34
CA GLU A 151 24.37 -0.76 -12.52
C GLU A 151 23.58 0.53 -12.75
N LEU A 152 22.98 1.10 -11.69
CA LEU A 152 22.27 2.38 -11.77
C LEU A 152 23.22 3.53 -12.15
N SER A 153 24.46 3.52 -11.65
CA SER A 153 25.45 4.56 -11.96
C SER A 153 25.87 4.56 -13.43
N LYS A 154 25.90 3.37 -14.07
CA LYS A 154 26.14 3.24 -15.52
C LYS A 154 25.01 3.85 -16.33
N GLU A 155 23.76 3.68 -15.89
CA GLU A 155 22.61 4.32 -16.52
C GLU A 155 22.53 5.81 -16.20
N GLY A 156 22.95 6.26 -15.03
CA GLY A 156 23.01 7.66 -14.67
C GLY A 156 23.37 7.89 -13.20
N LYS A 157 24.31 8.75 -12.92
CA LYS A 157 24.71 9.08 -11.54
C LYS A 157 23.54 9.58 -10.70
N ALA A 158 22.67 10.41 -11.27
CA ALA A 158 21.47 10.91 -10.61
C ALA A 158 20.47 9.79 -10.25
N LEU A 159 20.39 8.72 -11.06
CA LEU A 159 19.56 7.55 -10.75
C LEU A 159 20.09 6.79 -9.55
N ALA A 160 21.40 6.56 -9.50
CA ALA A 160 22.04 5.91 -8.37
C ALA A 160 21.86 6.73 -7.07
N GLU A 161 21.97 8.06 -7.15
CA GLU A 161 21.75 8.96 -6.00
C GLU A 161 20.27 8.96 -5.56
N LYS A 162 19.31 8.94 -6.49
CA LYS A 162 17.87 8.85 -6.21
C LYS A 162 17.51 7.54 -5.51
N ALA A 163 18.21 6.44 -5.80
CA ALA A 163 18.00 5.15 -5.19
C ALA A 163 18.47 5.08 -3.72
N VAL A 164 19.46 5.87 -3.33
CA VAL A 164 20.03 5.88 -1.97
C VAL A 164 19.07 6.53 -0.98
N PHE A 165 18.87 5.88 0.16
CA PHE A 165 18.17 6.46 1.30
C PHE A 165 18.72 5.90 2.61
N SER A 166 18.70 6.75 3.64
CA SER A 166 19.05 6.35 5.00
C SER A 166 17.90 5.60 5.63
N LEU A 167 18.24 4.62 6.44
CA LEU A 167 17.27 3.78 7.14
C LEU A 167 16.78 4.52 8.38
N VAL A 168 15.45 4.61 8.52
CA VAL A 168 14.79 5.32 9.61
C VAL A 168 14.18 4.29 10.56
N PRO A 169 14.65 4.19 11.83
CA PRO A 169 14.06 3.29 12.81
C PRO A 169 12.59 3.64 13.09
N THR A 170 11.76 2.60 13.17
CA THR A 170 10.36 2.73 13.58
C THR A 170 10.05 1.77 14.74
N PRO A 171 9.04 2.07 15.58
CA PRO A 171 8.64 1.16 16.65
C PRO A 171 8.22 -0.21 16.11
N LYS A 172 8.48 -1.29 16.85
CA LYS A 172 8.12 -2.69 16.54
C LYS A 172 8.84 -3.33 15.35
N GLU A 173 10.02 -2.85 15.01
CA GLU A 173 10.89 -3.48 14.01
C GLU A 173 12.10 -4.19 14.63
N ARG A 174 12.82 -4.94 13.80
CA ARG A 174 14.10 -5.55 14.22
C ARG A 174 15.20 -4.48 14.30
N PRO A 175 16.27 -4.68 15.12
CA PRO A 175 17.45 -3.82 15.08
C PRO A 175 18.04 -3.72 13.67
N ILE A 176 18.57 -2.54 13.34
CA ILE A 176 19.16 -2.24 12.03
C ILE A 176 20.65 -2.60 12.07
N GLU A 177 21.08 -3.46 11.15
CA GLU A 177 22.49 -3.83 11.00
C GLU A 177 23.23 -2.96 9.97
N LYS A 178 22.51 -2.37 8.97
CA LYS A 178 23.05 -1.47 7.95
C LYS A 178 22.33 -0.13 8.01
N LEU A 179 23.08 0.95 7.75
CA LEU A 179 22.56 2.33 7.83
C LEU A 179 21.98 2.85 6.52
N ASP A 180 22.40 2.31 5.36
CA ASP A 180 21.97 2.80 4.05
C ASP A 180 21.58 1.67 3.10
N GLN A 181 20.54 1.94 2.29
CA GLN A 181 20.18 1.12 1.15
C GLN A 181 20.59 1.85 -0.14
N THR A 182 21.24 1.16 -1.05
CA THR A 182 21.81 1.74 -2.25
C THR A 182 21.30 1.11 -3.57
N SER A 183 20.55 0.01 -3.48
CA SER A 183 19.96 -0.65 -4.64
C SER A 183 18.66 0.04 -5.06
N GLY A 184 18.34 -0.03 -6.35
CA GLY A 184 17.08 0.47 -6.89
C GLY A 184 16.20 -0.64 -7.46
N MET A 185 14.90 -0.56 -7.25
CA MET A 185 13.91 -1.40 -7.88
C MET A 185 13.38 -0.70 -9.13
N VAL A 186 13.41 -1.38 -10.26
CA VAL A 186 12.96 -0.84 -11.55
C VAL A 186 11.87 -1.69 -12.16
N LEU A 187 10.96 -1.03 -12.92
CA LEU A 187 10.14 -1.69 -13.93
C LEU A 187 10.89 -1.55 -15.26
N LYS A 188 11.23 -2.66 -15.88
CA LYS A 188 12.11 -2.73 -17.04
C LYS A 188 11.50 -3.56 -18.14
N SER A 189 11.75 -3.16 -19.38
CA SER A 189 11.41 -3.91 -20.58
C SER A 189 12.59 -3.91 -21.56
N ALA A 190 12.80 -5.03 -22.24
CA ALA A 190 13.81 -5.18 -23.26
C ALA A 190 13.23 -5.90 -24.49
N TYR A 191 13.44 -5.29 -25.67
CA TYR A 191 12.95 -5.82 -26.94
C TYR A 191 14.08 -5.95 -27.96
N PRO A 192 14.11 -7.04 -28.73
CA PRO A 192 14.99 -7.16 -29.88
C PRO A 192 14.56 -6.18 -30.98
N VAL A 193 15.52 -5.53 -31.59
CA VAL A 193 15.33 -4.78 -32.84
C VAL A 193 15.70 -5.74 -33.97
N VAL A 194 14.70 -6.14 -34.77
CA VAL A 194 14.90 -7.16 -35.81
C VAL A 194 14.76 -6.57 -37.23
N ASP A 195 15.50 -7.14 -38.17
CA ASP A 195 15.35 -6.80 -39.59
C ASP A 195 14.08 -7.45 -40.21
N ALA A 196 13.90 -7.26 -41.52
CA ALA A 196 12.76 -7.84 -42.25
C ALA A 196 12.81 -9.38 -42.31
N LYS A 197 13.95 -10.01 -42.04
CA LYS A 197 14.14 -11.47 -42.04
C LYS A 197 14.07 -12.05 -40.62
N GLY A 198 13.76 -11.23 -39.59
CA GLY A 198 13.72 -11.64 -38.19
C GLY A 198 15.09 -11.77 -37.49
N LYS A 199 16.18 -11.33 -38.15
CA LYS A 199 17.51 -11.32 -37.55
C LYS A 199 17.66 -10.17 -36.58
N VAL A 200 18.16 -10.45 -35.36
CA VAL A 200 18.43 -9.43 -34.35
C VAL A 200 19.55 -8.51 -34.79
N LEU A 201 19.27 -7.22 -34.87
CA LEU A 201 20.20 -6.13 -35.16
C LEU A 201 20.79 -5.51 -33.90
N GLY A 202 20.00 -5.52 -32.81
CA GLY A 202 20.34 -4.95 -31.52
C GLY A 202 19.19 -5.13 -30.53
N VAL A 203 19.33 -4.52 -29.36
CA VAL A 203 18.31 -4.57 -28.28
C VAL A 203 18.02 -3.14 -27.83
N LEU A 204 16.73 -2.86 -27.63
CA LEU A 204 16.27 -1.64 -26.98
C LEU A 204 15.80 -1.98 -25.57
N VAL A 205 16.33 -1.29 -24.56
CA VAL A 205 15.99 -1.44 -23.14
C VAL A 205 15.47 -0.13 -22.60
N GLY A 206 14.38 -0.16 -21.85
CA GLY A 206 13.86 1.01 -21.16
C GLY A 206 13.31 0.66 -19.78
N ALA A 207 13.39 1.59 -18.84
CA ALA A 207 12.91 1.38 -17.48
C ALA A 207 12.56 2.67 -16.75
N ILE A 208 11.81 2.49 -15.65
CA ILE A 208 11.60 3.50 -14.62
C ILE A 208 12.14 3.00 -13.28
N LEU A 209 12.71 3.89 -12.49
CA LEU A 209 13.16 3.65 -11.12
C LEU A 209 11.99 3.89 -10.16
N LEU A 210 11.66 2.90 -9.33
CA LEU A 210 10.56 3.00 -8.36
C LEU A 210 10.96 3.72 -7.06
N ASN A 211 12.24 3.78 -6.72
CA ASN A 211 12.73 4.50 -5.56
C ASN A 211 12.39 6.00 -5.69
N ARG A 212 11.65 6.52 -4.70
CA ARG A 212 11.17 7.92 -4.71
C ARG A 212 10.38 8.33 -5.97
N ASN A 213 9.81 7.35 -6.67
CA ASN A 213 8.82 7.58 -7.70
C ASN A 213 7.43 7.37 -7.08
N TYR A 214 6.66 8.44 -6.96
CA TYR A 214 5.39 8.41 -6.23
C TYR A 214 4.17 8.21 -7.14
N GLU A 215 4.36 8.13 -8.45
CA GLU A 215 3.27 8.05 -9.43
C GLU A 215 2.31 6.90 -9.12
N ILE A 216 2.84 5.68 -8.88
CA ILE A 216 2.02 4.49 -8.60
C ILE A 216 1.25 4.67 -7.29
N VAL A 217 1.93 5.03 -6.19
CA VAL A 217 1.32 5.12 -4.85
C VAL A 217 0.30 6.25 -4.76
N ASP A 218 0.55 7.39 -5.44
CA ASP A 218 -0.38 8.52 -5.47
C ASP A 218 -1.58 8.21 -6.38
N ARG A 219 -1.38 7.51 -7.50
CA ARG A 219 -2.47 7.04 -8.36
C ARG A 219 -3.38 6.05 -7.63
N VAL A 220 -2.82 5.10 -6.87
CA VAL A 220 -3.60 4.19 -6.02
C VAL A 220 -4.42 4.97 -4.99
N LYS A 221 -3.78 5.92 -4.28
CA LYS A 221 -4.45 6.79 -3.33
C LYS A 221 -5.64 7.52 -3.96
N ASN A 222 -5.42 8.16 -5.12
CA ASN A 222 -6.44 8.95 -5.80
C ASN A 222 -7.63 8.10 -6.30
N ILE A 223 -7.36 6.91 -6.84
CA ILE A 223 -8.42 6.00 -7.32
C ILE A 223 -9.24 5.45 -6.16
N VAL A 224 -8.57 4.95 -5.11
CA VAL A 224 -9.23 4.19 -4.05
C VAL A 224 -9.76 5.09 -2.94
N PHE A 225 -8.98 6.09 -2.51
CA PHE A 225 -9.25 6.86 -1.29
C PHE A 225 -9.67 8.30 -1.53
N ARG A 226 -9.55 8.83 -2.77
CA ARG A 226 -10.02 10.18 -3.19
C ARG A 226 -9.53 11.29 -2.26
N ASP A 227 -8.26 11.28 -1.86
CA ASP A 227 -7.62 12.27 -0.96
C ASP A 227 -8.35 12.48 0.38
N ALA A 228 -9.06 11.47 0.86
CA ALA A 228 -9.79 11.55 2.12
C ALA A 228 -8.82 11.63 3.31
N LYS A 229 -9.02 12.64 4.19
CA LYS A 229 -8.21 12.87 5.39
C LYS A 229 -9.05 12.75 6.66
N TYR A 230 -8.40 12.33 7.74
CA TYR A 230 -8.96 12.33 9.09
C TYR A 230 -7.96 12.94 10.07
N LYS A 231 -8.33 14.03 10.75
CA LYS A 231 -7.45 14.78 11.66
C LYS A 231 -6.07 15.13 11.03
N GLY A 232 -6.07 15.55 9.75
CA GLY A 232 -4.86 15.91 9.02
C GLY A 232 -4.07 14.74 8.42
N LYS A 233 -4.34 13.49 8.81
CA LYS A 233 -3.70 12.29 8.27
C LYS A 233 -4.48 11.72 7.09
N GLU A 234 -3.78 11.15 6.12
CA GLU A 234 -4.37 10.41 5.01
C GLU A 234 -5.10 9.17 5.54
N ILE A 235 -6.36 8.97 5.13
CA ILE A 235 -7.14 7.78 5.53
C ILE A 235 -6.61 6.55 4.82
N GLY A 236 -6.27 6.69 3.55
CA GLY A 236 -5.77 5.59 2.74
C GLY A 236 -4.33 5.79 2.31
N THR A 237 -3.55 4.74 2.41
CA THR A 237 -2.12 4.76 2.10
C THR A 237 -1.72 3.61 1.20
N ALA A 238 -0.71 3.85 0.35
CA ALA A 238 -0.08 2.85 -0.50
C ALA A 238 1.44 2.96 -0.42
N THR A 239 2.13 1.86 -0.58
CA THR A 239 3.61 1.81 -0.51
C THR A 239 4.17 0.71 -1.40
N LEU A 240 5.31 0.99 -2.01
CA LEU A 240 6.22 0.01 -2.60
C LEU A 240 7.42 -0.17 -1.67
N PHE A 241 7.75 -1.42 -1.41
CA PHE A 241 8.91 -1.80 -0.61
C PHE A 241 9.95 -2.51 -1.48
N LEU A 242 11.21 -2.21 -1.26
CA LEU A 242 12.34 -3.03 -1.70
C LEU A 242 12.81 -3.85 -0.51
N GLY A 243 12.63 -5.19 -0.58
CA GLY A 243 12.69 -6.01 0.60
C GLY A 243 11.69 -5.50 1.64
N GLU A 244 12.18 -5.19 2.81
CA GLU A 244 11.41 -4.66 3.94
C GLU A 244 11.34 -3.13 4.01
N TRP A 245 12.09 -2.42 3.13
CA TRP A 245 12.30 -0.98 3.17
C TRP A 245 11.34 -0.22 2.26
N ARG A 246 10.73 0.82 2.79
CA ARG A 246 9.80 1.69 2.07
C ARG A 246 10.55 2.59 1.09
N ILE A 247 10.40 2.33 -0.22
CA ILE A 247 11.09 3.07 -1.30
C ILE A 247 10.20 4.10 -1.99
N SER A 248 8.88 3.89 -1.98
CA SER A 248 7.88 4.80 -2.51
C SER A 248 6.61 4.71 -1.68
N THR A 249 6.08 5.84 -1.19
CA THR A 249 4.94 5.85 -0.29
C THR A 249 4.23 7.19 -0.25
N ASN A 250 2.94 7.18 0.11
CA ASN A 250 2.21 8.35 0.55
C ASN A 250 1.94 8.35 2.08
N VAL A 251 2.47 7.37 2.82
CA VAL A 251 2.53 7.46 4.29
C VAL A 251 3.48 8.59 4.67
N THR A 252 3.05 9.44 5.59
CA THR A 252 3.88 10.54 6.12
C THR A 252 4.29 10.27 7.57
N ASP A 253 5.45 10.82 7.94
CA ASP A 253 5.89 10.94 9.32
C ASP A 253 5.17 12.09 10.06
N LYS A 254 5.57 12.37 11.30
CA LYS A 254 4.98 13.44 12.13
C LYS A 254 5.27 14.85 11.59
N GLU A 255 6.35 15.00 10.85
CA GLU A 255 6.78 16.25 10.22
C GLU A 255 6.09 16.48 8.86
N GLY A 256 5.35 15.48 8.34
CA GLY A 256 4.64 15.53 7.06
C GLY A 256 5.49 15.09 5.86
N HIS A 257 6.71 14.60 6.09
CA HIS A 257 7.55 14.04 5.02
C HIS A 257 7.11 12.60 4.71
N ARG A 258 7.28 12.17 3.45
CA ARG A 258 7.05 10.78 3.07
C ARG A 258 8.02 9.86 3.80
N ALA A 259 7.50 8.83 4.46
CA ALA A 259 8.24 7.95 5.38
C ALA A 259 9.19 6.97 4.66
N ILE A 260 9.99 7.47 3.70
CA ILE A 260 10.99 6.68 2.98
C ILE A 260 12.05 6.16 3.95
N GLY A 261 12.52 4.93 3.74
CA GLY A 261 13.55 4.31 4.58
C GLY A 261 13.04 3.70 5.88
N THR A 262 11.74 3.78 6.16
CA THR A 262 11.12 3.04 7.27
C THR A 262 10.81 1.61 6.85
N ARG A 263 10.63 0.71 7.83
CA ARG A 263 10.43 -0.74 7.59
C ARG A 263 8.98 -1.17 7.81
N ALA A 264 8.63 -2.28 7.24
CA ALA A 264 7.42 -3.01 7.61
C ALA A 264 7.57 -3.68 8.98
N MET A 265 6.46 -3.93 9.68
CA MET A 265 6.42 -4.67 10.94
C MET A 265 7.01 -6.09 10.77
N LYS A 266 7.66 -6.63 11.82
CA LYS A 266 8.35 -7.92 11.78
C LYS A 266 7.47 -9.07 11.27
N GLU A 267 6.24 -9.18 11.77
CA GLU A 267 5.30 -10.24 11.41
C GLU A 267 4.90 -10.18 9.93
N VAL A 268 4.79 -8.96 9.38
CA VAL A 268 4.55 -8.74 7.95
C VAL A 268 5.74 -9.22 7.12
N GLN A 269 6.97 -8.90 7.55
CA GLN A 269 8.18 -9.36 6.87
C GLN A 269 8.26 -10.90 6.81
N GLU A 270 8.00 -11.56 7.93
CA GLU A 270 8.03 -13.01 8.03
C GLU A 270 7.00 -13.68 7.13
N GLN A 271 5.77 -13.17 7.12
CA GLN A 271 4.72 -13.75 6.29
C GLN A 271 4.89 -13.44 4.80
N VAL A 272 5.18 -12.18 4.44
CA VAL A 272 5.16 -11.76 3.04
C VAL A 272 6.49 -12.02 2.34
N LEU A 273 7.62 -11.68 2.97
CA LEU A 273 8.93 -11.82 2.32
C LEU A 273 9.52 -13.22 2.46
N GLN A 274 9.31 -13.89 3.62
CA GLN A 274 9.91 -15.20 3.86
C GLN A 274 8.98 -16.33 3.41
N SER A 275 7.68 -16.24 3.77
CA SER A 275 6.70 -17.29 3.43
C SER A 275 6.02 -17.07 2.06
N GLY A 276 6.12 -15.86 1.48
CA GLY A 276 5.51 -15.53 0.20
C GLY A 276 3.97 -15.43 0.24
N LEU A 277 3.39 -15.36 1.43
CA LEU A 277 1.95 -15.31 1.64
C LEU A 277 1.48 -13.88 1.87
N PRO A 278 0.32 -13.45 1.32
CA PRO A 278 -0.21 -12.12 1.55
C PRO A 278 -0.60 -11.94 3.04
N TRP A 279 -0.40 -10.71 3.55
CA TRP A 279 -0.85 -10.27 4.86
C TRP A 279 -2.14 -9.45 4.71
N MET A 280 -3.18 -9.77 5.49
CA MET A 280 -4.47 -9.07 5.45
C MET A 280 -5.02 -8.82 6.86
N GLN A 281 -4.21 -8.22 7.72
CA GLN A 281 -4.55 -7.93 9.10
C GLN A 281 -4.15 -6.49 9.45
N ARG A 282 -4.36 -6.10 10.70
CA ARG A 282 -3.86 -4.82 11.20
C ARG A 282 -2.34 -4.85 11.29
N ALA A 283 -1.72 -3.72 10.98
CA ALA A 283 -0.29 -3.52 11.16
C ALA A 283 0.01 -2.12 11.70
N PHE A 284 1.10 -2.01 12.45
CA PHE A 284 1.62 -0.72 12.89
C PHE A 284 2.46 -0.12 11.77
N VAL A 285 2.08 1.07 11.30
CA VAL A 285 2.70 1.73 10.15
C VAL A 285 3.21 3.08 10.59
N VAL A 286 4.51 3.23 10.69
CA VAL A 286 5.23 4.43 11.14
C VAL A 286 4.84 4.82 12.58
N ASP A 287 3.68 5.41 12.79
CA ASP A 287 3.24 5.97 14.07
C ASP A 287 1.76 5.63 14.43
N ASP A 288 1.06 4.88 13.57
CA ASP A 288 -0.35 4.55 13.76
C ASP A 288 -0.70 3.10 13.38
N TRP A 289 -1.87 2.65 13.84
CA TRP A 289 -2.44 1.38 13.43
C TRP A 289 -3.31 1.53 12.19
N TYR A 290 -3.09 0.63 11.23
CA TYR A 290 -3.86 0.52 9.98
C TYR A 290 -4.44 -0.88 9.83
N ILE A 291 -5.60 -0.99 9.20
CA ILE A 291 -6.07 -2.23 8.61
C ILE A 291 -5.40 -2.31 7.24
N THR A 292 -4.63 -3.37 7.00
CA THR A 292 -3.65 -3.42 5.93
C THR A 292 -3.76 -4.67 5.08
N ALA A 293 -3.32 -4.54 3.83
CA ALA A 293 -3.01 -5.67 2.98
C ALA A 293 -1.62 -5.47 2.35
N TYR A 294 -0.85 -6.55 2.37
CA TYR A 294 0.46 -6.63 1.71
C TYR A 294 0.50 -7.87 0.84
N GLU A 295 1.19 -7.77 -0.29
CA GLU A 295 1.53 -8.92 -1.13
C GLU A 295 2.97 -8.83 -1.60
N PRO A 296 3.63 -9.98 -1.91
CA PRO A 296 4.99 -9.97 -2.42
C PRO A 296 5.05 -9.37 -3.82
N ILE A 297 6.06 -8.53 -4.08
CA ILE A 297 6.51 -8.17 -5.42
C ILE A 297 7.59 -9.16 -5.81
N ARG A 298 7.40 -9.78 -6.99
CA ARG A 298 8.36 -10.74 -7.55
C ARG A 298 9.08 -10.12 -8.73
N ASP A 299 10.34 -10.50 -8.90
CA ASP A 299 11.10 -10.14 -10.09
C ASP A 299 10.75 -11.06 -11.27
N PHE A 300 11.39 -10.84 -12.41
CA PHE A 300 11.22 -11.63 -13.64
C PHE A 300 11.61 -13.12 -13.49
N GLN A 301 12.30 -13.50 -12.42
CA GLN A 301 12.65 -14.89 -12.07
C GLN A 301 11.75 -15.49 -10.98
N ASP A 302 10.65 -14.82 -10.65
CA ASP A 302 9.71 -15.21 -9.58
C ASP A 302 10.28 -15.11 -8.16
N LYS A 303 11.45 -14.48 -7.97
CA LYS A 303 12.04 -14.22 -6.66
C LYS A 303 11.34 -13.04 -5.99
N ILE A 304 11.02 -13.18 -4.70
CA ILE A 304 10.45 -12.07 -3.92
C ILE A 304 11.53 -11.01 -3.70
N VAL A 305 11.28 -9.80 -4.20
CA VAL A 305 12.21 -8.65 -4.11
C VAL A 305 11.66 -7.50 -3.28
N GLY A 306 10.38 -7.55 -2.93
CA GLY A 306 9.73 -6.50 -2.17
C GLY A 306 8.28 -6.79 -1.86
N MET A 307 7.53 -5.74 -1.49
CA MET A 307 6.11 -5.84 -1.17
C MET A 307 5.33 -4.66 -1.74
N LEU A 308 4.10 -4.93 -2.19
CA LEU A 308 3.08 -3.93 -2.46
C LEU A 308 2.15 -3.86 -1.26
N TYR A 309 1.88 -2.66 -0.78
CA TYR A 309 1.09 -2.38 0.42
C TYR A 309 -0.01 -1.38 0.14
N VAL A 310 -1.15 -1.62 0.79
CA VAL A 310 -2.21 -0.64 0.99
C VAL A 310 -2.72 -0.72 2.44
N GLY A 311 -3.21 0.41 2.96
CA GLY A 311 -3.73 0.46 4.33
C GLY A 311 -4.78 1.54 4.51
N ILE A 312 -5.69 1.31 5.46
CA ILE A 312 -6.72 2.24 5.89
C ILE A 312 -6.51 2.55 7.37
N LEU A 313 -6.45 3.84 7.71
CA LEU A 313 -6.22 4.31 9.07
C LEU A 313 -7.32 3.80 10.03
N GLU A 314 -6.92 3.02 11.05
CA GLU A 314 -7.85 2.38 12.00
C GLU A 314 -8.55 3.41 12.90
N THR A 315 -7.87 4.49 13.28
CA THR A 315 -8.38 5.52 14.22
C THR A 315 -9.72 6.12 13.79
N LYS A 316 -9.97 6.23 12.47
CA LYS A 316 -11.27 6.72 11.96
C LYS A 316 -12.44 5.84 12.43
N TYR A 317 -12.24 4.55 12.45
CA TYR A 317 -13.28 3.57 12.80
C TYR A 317 -13.43 3.38 14.30
N THR A 318 -12.34 3.45 15.06
CA THR A 318 -12.36 3.36 16.52
C THR A 318 -13.14 4.51 17.15
N VAL A 319 -12.96 5.74 16.67
CA VAL A 319 -13.72 6.91 17.18
C VAL A 319 -15.21 6.82 16.85
N LEU A 320 -15.58 6.33 15.66
CA LEU A 320 -16.99 6.11 15.34
C LEU A 320 -17.61 5.07 16.26
N LYS A 321 -16.91 3.97 16.49
CA LYS A 321 -17.31 2.90 17.41
C LYS A 321 -17.52 3.45 18.83
N GLU A 322 -16.58 4.20 19.36
CA GLU A 322 -16.66 4.80 20.70
C GLU A 322 -17.89 5.70 20.84
N ARG A 323 -18.19 6.54 19.85
CA ARG A 323 -19.39 7.38 19.83
C ARG A 323 -20.68 6.56 19.84
N LEU A 324 -20.74 5.49 19.07
CA LEU A 324 -21.91 4.59 19.03
C LEU A 324 -22.12 3.90 20.38
N ILE A 325 -21.03 3.44 21.02
CA ILE A 325 -21.09 2.83 22.36
C ILE A 325 -21.57 3.84 23.40
N LEU A 326 -21.06 5.09 23.38
CA LEU A 326 -21.49 6.15 24.29
C LEU A 326 -22.97 6.48 24.11
N LEU A 327 -23.48 6.58 22.88
CA LEU A 327 -24.90 6.77 22.59
C LEU A 327 -25.74 5.63 23.13
N PHE A 328 -25.30 4.41 22.97
CA PHE A 328 -25.97 3.23 23.52
C PHE A 328 -26.02 3.24 25.04
N MET A 329 -24.89 3.54 25.70
CA MET A 329 -24.81 3.67 27.16
C MET A 329 -25.73 4.78 27.71
N PHE A 330 -25.79 5.93 27.01
CA PHE A 330 -26.72 6.99 27.36
C PHE A 330 -28.19 6.54 27.26
N GLY A 331 -28.57 5.88 26.19
CA GLY A 331 -29.92 5.31 26.02
C GLY A 331 -30.26 4.31 27.14
N MET A 332 -29.30 3.47 27.53
CA MET A 332 -29.46 2.53 28.64
C MET A 332 -29.70 3.26 29.99
N LEU A 333 -28.91 4.30 30.27
CA LEU A 333 -29.09 5.12 31.48
C LEU A 333 -30.48 5.76 31.55
N VAL A 334 -30.94 6.34 30.43
CA VAL A 334 -32.27 6.91 30.30
C VAL A 334 -33.37 5.85 30.57
N SER A 335 -33.23 4.65 30.00
CA SER A 335 -34.16 3.53 30.20
C SER A 335 -34.22 3.10 31.66
N VAL A 336 -33.07 2.98 32.34
CA VAL A 336 -33.02 2.65 33.81
C VAL A 336 -33.65 3.76 34.64
N ALA A 337 -33.40 5.05 34.32
CA ALA A 337 -34.00 6.17 35.01
C ALA A 337 -35.56 6.18 34.89
N ILE A 338 -36.06 5.95 33.66
CA ILE A 338 -37.52 5.84 33.42
C ILE A 338 -38.11 4.68 34.21
N SER A 339 -37.48 3.51 34.15
CA SER A 339 -37.96 2.29 34.91
C SER A 339 -37.95 2.54 36.39
N SER A 340 -36.93 3.18 36.95
CA SER A 340 -36.83 3.54 38.36
C SER A 340 -37.90 4.57 38.76
N PHE A 341 -38.16 5.59 37.93
CA PHE A 341 -39.20 6.58 38.17
C PHE A 341 -40.60 5.97 38.16
N LEU A 342 -40.89 5.11 37.19
CA LEU A 342 -42.19 4.42 37.13
C LEU A 342 -42.39 3.51 38.36
N SER A 343 -41.36 2.76 38.75
CA SER A 343 -41.37 1.93 39.94
C SER A 343 -41.61 2.78 41.20
N PHE A 344 -40.98 3.96 41.32
CA PHE A 344 -41.20 4.85 42.43
C PHE A 344 -42.65 5.44 42.48
N LYS A 345 -43.21 5.83 41.33
CA LYS A 345 -44.62 6.30 41.26
C LYS A 345 -45.60 5.24 41.69
N ILE A 346 -45.43 4.01 41.27
CA ILE A 346 -46.31 2.86 41.66
C ILE A 346 -46.23 2.67 43.18
N LEU A 347 -45.02 2.68 43.75
CA LEU A 347 -44.83 2.50 45.19
C LEU A 347 -45.46 3.66 46.00
N LYS A 348 -45.33 4.90 45.51
CA LYS A 348 -45.93 6.09 46.16
C LYS A 348 -47.44 6.07 46.13
N LYS A 349 -48.07 5.73 45.00
CA LYS A 349 -49.55 5.63 44.88
C LYS A 349 -50.13 4.62 45.88
N GLU A 350 -49.56 3.42 45.97
CA GLU A 350 -49.97 2.41 46.90
C GLU A 350 -49.76 2.80 48.38
N PHE A 351 -48.72 3.54 48.69
CA PHE A 351 -48.49 4.04 50.04
C PHE A 351 -49.64 4.96 50.47
N TRP A 352 -50.04 5.89 49.60
CA TRP A 352 -51.17 6.82 49.90
C TRP A 352 -52.51 6.12 49.95
N GLU A 353 -52.80 5.11 49.16
CA GLU A 353 -54.02 4.30 49.22
C GLU A 353 -54.08 3.53 50.54
N LYS A 354 -52.95 3.05 51.02
CA LYS A 354 -52.90 2.34 52.32
C LYS A 354 -53.09 3.30 53.48
N VAL A 355 -52.48 4.45 53.50
CA VAL A 355 -52.68 5.50 54.53
C VAL A 355 -54.13 5.94 54.60
N LYS A 356 -54.82 6.13 53.46
CA LYS A 356 -56.27 6.43 53.42
C LYS A 356 -57.13 5.31 53.96
N SER A 357 -56.80 4.06 53.71
CA SER A 357 -57.53 2.86 54.19
C SER A 357 -57.36 2.72 55.68
N ASP A 358 -56.22 3.02 56.28
CA ASP A 358 -55.96 2.93 57.73
C ASP A 358 -56.57 4.12 58.53
N GLN A 359 -56.84 5.27 57.86
CA GLN A 359 -57.56 6.41 58.47
C GLN A 359 -59.09 6.25 58.47
N ASN A 360 -59.65 5.37 57.67
CA ASN A 360 -61.10 5.11 57.57
C ASN A 360 -61.52 3.87 58.38
N ARG A 361 -60.61 3.31 59.16
CA ARG A 361 -60.93 2.27 60.21
C ARG A 361 -60.84 2.88 61.59
#